data_14b48c164953d6b04b813d7188ff754b
#
_entry.id   14b48c164953d6b04b813d7188ff754b
#
_cell.length_a   1.000
_cell.length_b   1.000
_cell.length_c   1.000
_cell.angle_alpha   90.00
_cell.angle_beta   90.00
_cell.angle_gamma   90.00
#
_symmetry.space_group_name_H-M   'P 1'
#
loop_
_entity.id
_entity.type
_entity.pdbx_description
1 polymer ?
#
loop_
_entity_poly.entity_id
_entity_poly.type
_entity_poly.pdbx_seq_one_letter_code
_entity_poly.pdbx_strand_id
1 'polypeptide(L)'
;VSRASADDHAIRIPLRFFTQDEALAVAALASRIFPSDDLGPGAREAGVVIYIDRQLAGPYGRDRHRYTQGPFEDGLPELGYQGSATPREIYRQGLGPLLGVDRRSVAEQDKTLHEIERTLFFELLRSHTIEGMFCDPMHGGNVDMIGWQLVGFPGPRMSNYDEIDKHYGEAYRPKPVSLRDIAGKSVQASEDER
;
A
#
# COMPACT_ATOMS: atom_id res chain seq x y z
N VAL A 1 14.99 20.30 26.31
CA VAL A 1 13.82 20.04 25.47
C VAL A 1 14.27 20.24 24.04
N SER A 2 14.64 19.13 23.35
CA SER A 2 15.07 19.14 21.96
C SER A 2 13.83 19.41 21.07
N ARG A 3 13.87 20.50 20.29
CA ARG A 3 12.92 20.73 19.22
C ARG A 3 13.17 19.65 18.17
N ALA A 4 12.28 18.67 18.06
CA ALA A 4 12.20 17.84 16.86
C ALA A 4 11.99 18.78 15.66
N SER A 5 12.91 18.75 14.72
CA SER A 5 12.88 19.59 13.53
C SER A 5 11.68 19.17 12.67
N ALA A 6 10.98 20.14 12.10
CA ALA A 6 9.86 19.90 11.16
C ALA A 6 10.28 19.07 9.92
N ASP A 7 11.59 18.94 9.69
CA ASP A 7 12.18 18.15 8.60
C ASP A 7 12.15 16.61 8.84
N ASP A 8 11.93 16.17 10.07
CA ASP A 8 11.99 14.73 10.40
C ASP A 8 10.71 13.95 9.94
N HIS A 9 9.66 14.67 9.56
CA HIS A 9 8.40 14.07 9.09
C HIS A 9 8.21 14.13 7.56
N ALA A 10 9.10 14.81 6.84
CA ALA A 10 8.96 14.98 5.40
C ALA A 10 9.17 13.66 4.65
N ILE A 11 8.26 13.34 3.73
CA ILE A 11 8.41 12.23 2.80
C ILE A 11 9.43 12.63 1.74
N ARG A 12 10.62 12.02 1.78
CA ARG A 12 11.75 12.36 0.90
C ARG A 12 11.71 11.72 -0.48
N ILE A 13 10.79 10.76 -0.70
CA ILE A 13 10.58 10.12 -2.01
C ILE A 13 9.71 11.05 -2.86
N PRO A 14 10.05 11.30 -4.13
CA PRO A 14 9.24 12.14 -5.00
C PRO A 14 7.82 11.61 -5.16
N LEU A 15 6.85 12.41 -4.73
CA LEU A 15 5.43 12.15 -4.87
C LEU A 15 4.98 12.46 -6.32
N ARG A 16 3.99 11.72 -6.82
CA ARG A 16 3.45 11.86 -8.18
C ARG A 16 2.01 12.32 -8.23
N PHE A 17 1.28 12.11 -7.16
CA PHE A 17 -0.13 12.49 -7.04
C PHE A 17 -0.37 13.36 -5.80
N PHE A 18 0.06 12.93 -4.63
CA PHE A 18 -0.17 13.67 -3.39
C PHE A 18 0.68 14.92 -3.28
N THR A 19 0.13 15.95 -2.65
CA THR A 19 0.94 16.99 -2.00
C THR A 19 1.61 16.41 -0.76
N GLN A 20 2.59 17.13 -0.20
CA GLN A 20 3.27 16.69 1.03
C GLN A 20 2.29 16.52 2.20
N ASP A 21 1.38 17.49 2.40
CA ASP A 21 0.39 17.45 3.50
C ASP A 21 -0.59 16.27 3.33
N GLU A 22 -1.03 15.99 2.11
CA GLU A 22 -1.88 14.83 1.83
C GLU A 22 -1.16 13.51 2.08
N ALA A 23 0.09 13.41 1.67
CA ALA A 23 0.88 12.21 1.89
C ALA A 23 1.14 11.97 3.38
N LEU A 24 1.38 13.02 4.18
CA LEU A 24 1.50 12.92 5.64
C LEU A 24 0.20 12.47 6.28
N ALA A 25 -0.94 13.01 5.84
CA ALA A 25 -2.26 12.59 6.34
C ALA A 25 -2.53 11.11 6.01
N VAL A 26 -2.27 10.68 4.76
CA VAL A 26 -2.41 9.27 4.35
C VAL A 26 -1.48 8.37 5.16
N ALA A 27 -0.21 8.75 5.34
CA ALA A 27 0.76 7.96 6.10
C ALA A 27 0.33 7.79 7.57
N ALA A 28 -0.21 8.84 8.19
CA ALA A 28 -0.74 8.79 9.55
C ALA A 28 -1.93 7.84 9.65
N LEU A 29 -2.93 8.01 8.79
CA LEU A 29 -4.13 7.17 8.80
C LEU A 29 -3.83 5.70 8.45
N ALA A 30 -3.00 5.44 7.44
CA ALA A 30 -2.57 4.08 7.09
C ALA A 30 -1.83 3.39 8.25
N SER A 31 -1.01 4.14 9.00
CA SER A 31 -0.31 3.63 10.19
C SER A 31 -1.27 3.29 11.35
N ARG A 32 -2.49 3.84 11.37
CA ARG A 32 -3.52 3.45 12.33
C ARG A 32 -4.31 2.23 11.86
N ILE A 33 -4.48 2.06 10.54
CA ILE A 33 -5.12 0.89 9.94
C ILE A 33 -4.23 -0.36 10.07
N PHE A 34 -2.93 -0.20 9.82
CA PHE A 34 -1.95 -1.26 9.97
C PHE A 34 -0.75 -0.74 10.79
N PRO A 35 -0.84 -0.80 12.10
CA PRO A 35 0.20 -0.27 13.00
C PRO A 35 1.44 -1.16 13.04
N SER A 36 2.56 -0.58 13.43
CA SER A 36 3.72 -1.32 13.90
C SER A 36 3.48 -1.77 15.34
N ASP A 37 3.67 -3.04 15.63
CA ASP A 37 3.43 -3.65 16.94
C ASP A 37 4.44 -4.79 17.23
N ASP A 38 4.19 -5.59 18.25
CA ASP A 38 5.05 -6.72 18.65
C ASP A 38 5.13 -7.83 17.59
N LEU A 39 4.20 -7.87 16.64
CA LEU A 39 4.20 -8.83 15.54
C LEU A 39 5.12 -8.39 14.40
N GLY A 40 5.34 -7.09 14.24
CA GLY A 40 6.26 -6.57 13.23
C GLY A 40 5.97 -5.15 12.76
N PRO A 41 6.66 -4.73 11.68
CA PRO A 41 6.53 -3.40 11.11
C PRO A 41 5.18 -3.17 10.44
N GLY A 42 4.72 -1.91 10.48
CA GLY A 42 3.43 -1.50 9.95
C GLY A 42 3.49 -0.79 8.59
N ALA A 43 2.38 -0.11 8.27
CA ALA A 43 2.19 0.56 6.98
C ALA A 43 3.21 1.66 6.69
N ARG A 44 3.74 2.32 7.73
CA ARG A 44 4.76 3.36 7.58
C ARG A 44 6.07 2.76 7.08
N GLU A 45 6.55 1.72 7.73
CA GLU A 45 7.81 1.02 7.41
C GLU A 45 7.71 0.31 6.06
N ALA A 46 6.53 -0.21 5.72
CA ALA A 46 6.25 -0.80 4.42
C ALA A 46 6.19 0.21 3.26
N GLY A 47 6.18 1.52 3.54
CA GLY A 47 6.11 2.55 2.51
C GLY A 47 4.75 2.60 1.81
N VAL A 48 3.66 2.22 2.48
CA VAL A 48 2.30 2.13 1.91
C VAL A 48 1.87 3.42 1.23
N VAL A 49 2.22 4.59 1.79
CA VAL A 49 1.88 5.89 1.19
C VAL A 49 2.45 6.04 -0.23
N ILE A 50 3.63 5.49 -0.50
CA ILE A 50 4.26 5.53 -1.82
C ILE A 50 3.53 4.61 -2.81
N TYR A 51 3.10 3.44 -2.35
CA TYR A 51 2.24 2.57 -3.13
C TYR A 51 0.97 3.30 -3.56
N ILE A 52 0.24 3.89 -2.61
CA ILE A 52 -1.01 4.61 -2.88
C ILE A 52 -0.78 5.78 -3.84
N ASP A 53 0.26 6.58 -3.60
CA ASP A 53 0.65 7.70 -4.48
C ASP A 53 0.84 7.26 -5.94
N ARG A 54 1.55 6.16 -6.15
CA ARG A 54 1.82 5.61 -7.48
C ARG A 54 0.58 5.03 -8.14
N GLN A 55 -0.25 4.30 -7.41
CA GLN A 55 -1.52 3.78 -7.92
C GLN A 55 -2.45 4.93 -8.38
N LEU A 56 -2.60 5.95 -7.54
CA LEU A 56 -3.40 7.12 -7.88
C LEU A 56 -2.79 7.96 -9.02
N ALA A 57 -1.48 8.01 -9.16
CA ALA A 57 -0.83 8.65 -10.30
C ALA A 57 -1.04 7.90 -11.63
N GLY A 58 -1.29 6.60 -11.55
CA GLY A 58 -1.40 5.69 -12.69
C GLY A 58 -2.77 5.65 -13.38
N PRO A 59 -2.96 4.66 -14.25
CA PRO A 59 -4.24 4.41 -14.95
C PRO A 59 -5.38 4.10 -13.99
N TYR A 60 -5.12 3.36 -12.90
CA TYR A 60 -6.09 3.05 -11.85
C TYR A 60 -6.71 4.32 -11.26
N GLY A 61 -5.88 5.28 -10.82
CA GLY A 61 -6.37 6.51 -10.22
C GLY A 61 -7.25 7.36 -11.15
N ARG A 62 -7.08 7.18 -12.48
CA ARG A 62 -7.88 7.85 -13.53
C ARG A 62 -9.05 7.02 -14.03
N ASP A 63 -9.26 5.85 -13.46
CA ASP A 63 -10.34 4.94 -13.84
C ASP A 63 -10.32 4.51 -15.32
N ARG A 64 -9.13 4.37 -15.91
CA ARG A 64 -8.98 4.10 -17.36
C ARG A 64 -9.53 2.76 -17.81
N HIS A 65 -9.72 1.84 -16.89
CA HIS A 65 -10.13 0.46 -17.20
C HIS A 65 -11.56 0.15 -16.75
N ARG A 66 -12.22 1.10 -16.04
CA ARG A 66 -13.61 0.95 -15.64
C ARG A 66 -14.53 1.61 -16.66
N TYR A 67 -15.68 1.03 -16.89
CA TYR A 67 -16.75 1.66 -17.67
C TYR A 67 -17.32 2.84 -16.88
N THR A 68 -17.16 4.05 -17.42
CA THR A 68 -17.50 5.31 -16.73
C THR A 68 -18.52 6.16 -17.49
N GLN A 69 -19.27 5.56 -18.43
CA GLN A 69 -20.37 6.25 -19.11
C GLN A 69 -21.67 6.10 -18.32
N GLY A 70 -22.36 7.25 -18.08
CA GLY A 70 -23.67 7.23 -17.44
C GLY A 70 -24.78 6.64 -18.33
N PRO A 71 -25.99 6.44 -17.78
CA PRO A 71 -26.39 6.82 -16.44
C PRO A 71 -25.74 5.97 -15.34
N PHE A 72 -25.42 6.61 -14.18
CA PHE A 72 -24.94 5.92 -12.99
C PHE A 72 -26.12 5.63 -12.08
N GLU A 73 -26.35 4.37 -11.78
CA GLU A 73 -27.42 3.90 -10.90
C GLU A 73 -26.79 3.14 -9.72
N ASP A 74 -27.51 3.12 -8.60
CA ASP A 74 -27.09 2.30 -7.45
C ASP A 74 -27.22 0.82 -7.82
N GLY A 75 -26.08 0.16 -7.90
CA GLY A 75 -26.00 -1.28 -8.13
C GLY A 75 -26.11 -2.08 -6.84
N LEU A 76 -26.13 -3.41 -6.99
CA LEU A 76 -26.03 -4.31 -5.84
C LEU A 76 -24.64 -4.16 -5.21
N PRO A 77 -24.52 -4.20 -3.85
CA PRO A 77 -23.24 -4.05 -3.15
C PRO A 77 -22.17 -5.04 -3.62
N GLU A 78 -22.57 -6.25 -4.03
CA GLU A 78 -21.69 -7.31 -4.51
C GLU A 78 -20.99 -6.98 -5.84
N LEU A 79 -21.52 -6.03 -6.59
CA LEU A 79 -20.94 -5.56 -7.86
C LEU A 79 -19.85 -4.49 -7.64
N GLY A 80 -19.60 -4.10 -6.40
CA GLY A 80 -18.63 -3.06 -6.04
C GLY A 80 -19.11 -1.65 -6.39
N TYR A 81 -18.19 -0.70 -6.39
CA TYR A 81 -18.49 0.70 -6.63
C TYR A 81 -18.93 0.97 -8.08
N GLN A 82 -20.13 1.54 -8.25
CA GLN A 82 -20.77 1.86 -9.53
C GLN A 82 -20.88 3.38 -9.80
N GLY A 83 -20.39 4.21 -8.88
CA GLY A 83 -20.50 5.67 -9.00
C GLY A 83 -19.57 6.30 -10.05
N SER A 84 -19.72 7.59 -10.27
CA SER A 84 -18.97 8.34 -11.29
C SER A 84 -17.58 8.82 -10.83
N ALA A 85 -17.36 8.95 -9.51
CA ALA A 85 -16.10 9.48 -9.00
C ALA A 85 -14.95 8.52 -9.22
N THR A 86 -13.83 9.03 -9.73
CA THR A 86 -12.57 8.29 -9.87
C THR A 86 -11.90 8.08 -8.51
N PRO A 87 -11.00 7.08 -8.35
CA PRO A 87 -10.21 6.94 -7.13
C PRO A 87 -9.47 8.21 -6.71
N ARG A 88 -8.99 9.01 -7.65
CA ARG A 88 -8.38 10.31 -7.38
C ARG A 88 -9.34 11.31 -6.73
N GLU A 89 -10.53 11.42 -7.27
CA GLU A 89 -11.57 12.33 -6.77
C GLU A 89 -12.03 11.90 -5.38
N ILE A 90 -12.21 10.59 -5.15
CA ILE A 90 -12.56 10.07 -3.84
C ILE A 90 -11.48 10.42 -2.81
N TYR A 91 -10.19 10.23 -3.15
CA TYR A 91 -9.09 10.62 -2.26
C TYR A 91 -9.04 12.13 -2.01
N ARG A 92 -9.17 12.98 -3.04
CA ARG A 92 -9.18 14.44 -2.87
C ARG A 92 -10.31 14.92 -1.98
N GLN A 93 -11.51 14.38 -2.18
CA GLN A 93 -12.69 14.73 -1.37
C GLN A 93 -12.53 14.23 0.07
N GLY A 94 -12.07 12.99 0.26
CA GLY A 94 -11.90 12.40 1.59
C GLY A 94 -10.77 13.04 2.41
N LEU A 95 -9.66 13.41 1.76
CA LEU A 95 -8.51 14.02 2.45
C LEU A 95 -8.70 15.51 2.78
N GLY A 96 -9.49 16.24 2.01
CA GLY A 96 -9.64 17.68 2.21
C GLY A 96 -9.89 18.09 3.67
N PRO A 97 -10.90 17.54 4.36
CA PRO A 97 -11.17 17.85 5.76
C PRO A 97 -10.18 17.22 6.75
N LEU A 98 -9.31 16.34 6.33
CA LEU A 98 -8.39 15.56 7.18
C LEU A 98 -6.95 16.06 7.14
N LEU A 99 -6.65 17.10 6.39
CA LEU A 99 -5.30 17.70 6.36
C LEU A 99 -4.88 18.13 7.77
N GLY A 100 -3.64 17.78 8.14
CA GLY A 100 -3.10 18.01 9.47
C GLY A 100 -3.46 16.93 10.50
N VAL A 101 -4.13 15.83 10.13
CA VAL A 101 -4.40 14.69 11.01
C VAL A 101 -3.12 14.03 11.52
N ASP A 102 -2.04 14.10 10.74
CA ASP A 102 -0.70 13.62 11.11
C ASP A 102 -0.14 14.29 12.38
N ARG A 103 -0.61 15.50 12.70
CA ARG A 103 -0.20 16.29 13.89
C ARG A 103 -1.05 16.01 15.12
N ARG A 104 -2.13 15.25 14.97
CA ARG A 104 -3.03 14.89 16.08
C ARG A 104 -2.44 13.72 16.87
N SER A 105 -2.90 13.57 18.10
CA SER A 105 -2.58 12.41 18.92
C SER A 105 -3.12 11.11 18.28
N VAL A 106 -2.53 9.98 18.64
CA VAL A 106 -2.97 8.65 18.19
C VAL A 106 -4.47 8.43 18.44
N ALA A 107 -4.96 8.79 19.63
CA ALA A 107 -6.38 8.64 19.97
C ALA A 107 -7.30 9.52 19.10
N GLU A 108 -6.86 10.72 18.71
CA GLU A 108 -7.61 11.58 17.81
C GLU A 108 -7.57 11.08 16.36
N GLN A 109 -6.47 10.46 15.92
CA GLN A 109 -6.39 9.80 14.63
C GLN A 109 -7.33 8.59 14.56
N ASP A 110 -7.37 7.77 15.61
CA ASP A 110 -8.30 6.63 15.72
C ASP A 110 -9.76 7.09 15.71
N LYS A 111 -10.08 8.14 16.46
CA LYS A 111 -11.40 8.74 16.43
C LYS A 111 -11.78 9.22 15.02
N THR A 112 -10.84 9.88 14.32
CA THR A 112 -11.04 10.32 12.94
C THR A 112 -11.36 9.15 12.02
N LEU A 113 -10.65 8.01 12.14
CA LEU A 113 -10.93 6.81 11.34
C LEU A 113 -12.33 6.26 11.63
N HIS A 114 -12.78 6.21 12.89
CA HIS A 114 -14.13 5.80 13.24
C HIS A 114 -15.21 6.73 12.67
N GLU A 115 -14.96 8.05 12.63
CA GLU A 115 -15.88 9.01 12.05
C GLU A 115 -16.09 8.82 10.54
N ILE A 116 -15.07 8.34 9.83
CA ILE A 116 -15.12 8.14 8.37
C ILE A 116 -15.31 6.66 7.96
N GLU A 117 -15.43 5.72 8.88
CA GLU A 117 -15.41 4.26 8.61
C GLU A 117 -16.44 3.78 7.60
N ARG A 118 -17.55 4.53 7.41
CA ARG A 118 -18.62 4.20 6.47
C ARG A 118 -18.52 4.93 5.14
N THR A 119 -17.41 5.62 4.91
CA THR A 119 -17.20 6.36 3.66
C THR A 119 -16.45 5.51 2.63
N LEU A 120 -16.72 5.74 1.36
CA LEU A 120 -15.99 5.11 0.25
C LEU A 120 -14.49 5.43 0.31
N PHE A 121 -14.13 6.62 0.81
CA PHE A 121 -12.72 6.98 1.02
C PHE A 121 -12.04 6.04 2.01
N PHE A 122 -12.69 5.73 3.15
CA PHE A 122 -12.11 4.80 4.13
C PHE A 122 -11.98 3.38 3.57
N GLU A 123 -12.97 2.89 2.83
CA GLU A 123 -12.91 1.58 2.18
C GLU A 123 -11.71 1.49 1.24
N LEU A 124 -11.50 2.49 0.39
CA LEU A 124 -10.34 2.55 -0.49
C LEU A 124 -9.03 2.68 0.28
N LEU A 125 -8.97 3.55 1.27
CA LEU A 125 -7.76 3.73 2.08
C LEU A 125 -7.37 2.43 2.78
N ARG A 126 -8.35 1.71 3.36
CA ARG A 126 -8.11 0.42 4.00
C ARG A 126 -7.63 -0.63 3.00
N SER A 127 -8.31 -0.77 1.87
CA SER A 127 -7.90 -1.73 0.83
C SER A 127 -6.50 -1.45 0.31
N HIS A 128 -6.22 -0.20 -0.04
CA HIS A 128 -4.89 0.19 -0.52
C HIS A 128 -3.80 0.08 0.55
N THR A 129 -4.16 0.21 1.83
CA THR A 129 -3.21 -0.03 2.92
C THR A 129 -2.79 -1.50 2.96
N ILE A 130 -3.75 -2.42 2.85
CA ILE A 130 -3.48 -3.86 2.79
C ILE A 130 -2.70 -4.22 1.53
N GLU A 131 -3.12 -3.71 0.39
CA GLU A 131 -2.42 -3.92 -0.88
C GLU A 131 -0.97 -3.43 -0.81
N GLY A 132 -0.74 -2.22 -0.29
CA GLY A 132 0.60 -1.65 -0.14
C GLY A 132 1.49 -2.40 0.84
N MET A 133 0.89 -3.05 1.87
CA MET A 133 1.61 -3.93 2.80
C MET A 133 2.11 -5.22 2.15
N PHE A 134 1.36 -5.77 1.19
CA PHE A 134 1.60 -7.12 0.68
C PHE A 134 1.86 -7.20 -0.83
N CYS A 135 1.91 -6.07 -1.54
CA CYS A 135 2.27 -6.02 -2.96
C CYS A 135 3.74 -6.44 -3.19
N ASP A 136 4.08 -6.74 -4.44
CA ASP A 136 5.50 -6.79 -4.82
C ASP A 136 6.15 -5.40 -4.65
N PRO A 137 7.35 -5.30 -4.06
CA PRO A 137 8.06 -4.04 -3.88
C PRO A 137 8.23 -3.18 -5.13
N MET A 138 8.14 -3.77 -6.31
CA MET A 138 8.18 -3.04 -7.58
C MET A 138 7.06 -1.99 -7.71
N HIS A 139 5.95 -2.16 -7.00
CA HIS A 139 4.81 -1.24 -6.99
C HIS A 139 4.97 -0.08 -5.99
N GLY A 140 6.01 -0.10 -5.15
CA GLY A 140 6.39 1.01 -4.27
C GLY A 140 5.99 0.85 -2.80
N GLY A 141 5.22 -0.18 -2.46
CA GLY A 141 4.95 -0.60 -1.09
C GLY A 141 5.80 -1.79 -0.69
N ASN A 142 5.48 -2.39 0.48
CA ASN A 142 6.13 -3.60 0.99
C ASN A 142 7.66 -3.52 0.91
N VAL A 143 8.22 -2.39 1.31
CA VAL A 143 9.67 -2.12 1.28
C VAL A 143 10.40 -3.27 1.98
N ASP A 144 11.49 -3.74 1.38
CA ASP A 144 12.28 -4.88 1.86
C ASP A 144 11.46 -6.17 2.08
N MET A 145 10.29 -6.25 1.46
CA MET A 145 9.36 -7.40 1.57
C MET A 145 8.91 -7.68 3.01
N ILE A 146 8.85 -6.65 3.85
CA ILE A 146 8.54 -6.80 5.28
C ILE A 146 7.15 -7.40 5.52
N GLY A 147 6.15 -7.04 4.73
CA GLY A 147 4.81 -7.65 4.79
C GLY A 147 4.85 -9.14 4.42
N TRP A 148 5.64 -9.52 3.42
CA TRP A 148 5.81 -10.93 3.06
C TRP A 148 6.54 -11.72 4.12
N GLN A 149 7.55 -11.13 4.76
CA GLN A 149 8.24 -11.75 5.89
C GLN A 149 7.29 -11.97 7.07
N LEU A 150 6.41 -11.00 7.34
CA LEU A 150 5.42 -11.07 8.41
C LEU A 150 4.47 -12.27 8.25
N VAL A 151 3.99 -12.52 7.03
CA VAL A 151 3.07 -13.64 6.73
C VAL A 151 3.77 -14.92 6.27
N GLY A 152 5.10 -14.91 6.13
CA GLY A 152 5.88 -16.05 5.64
C GLY A 152 5.68 -16.33 4.15
N PHE A 153 5.31 -15.32 3.34
CA PHE A 153 5.16 -15.48 1.91
C PHE A 153 6.53 -15.41 1.21
N PRO A 154 6.93 -16.43 0.44
CA PRO A 154 8.26 -16.50 -0.16
C PRO A 154 8.43 -15.64 -1.42
N GLY A 155 7.41 -14.92 -1.85
CA GLY A 155 7.37 -14.24 -3.14
C GLY A 155 6.88 -15.13 -4.28
N PRO A 156 6.76 -14.57 -5.50
CA PRO A 156 6.35 -15.31 -6.68
C PRO A 156 7.36 -16.40 -7.02
N ARG A 157 6.86 -17.57 -7.41
CA ARG A 157 7.68 -18.73 -7.83
C ARG A 157 7.11 -19.34 -9.09
N MET A 158 7.98 -19.70 -10.02
CA MET A 158 7.60 -20.40 -11.25
C MET A 158 7.26 -21.86 -10.96
N SER A 159 7.96 -22.48 -10.00
CA SER A 159 7.80 -23.88 -9.62
C SER A 159 8.29 -24.09 -8.19
N ASN A 160 7.68 -25.05 -7.51
CA ASN A 160 8.13 -25.55 -6.20
C ASN A 160 8.62 -27.01 -6.31
N TYR A 161 8.80 -27.55 -7.52
CA TYR A 161 9.19 -28.95 -7.71
C TYR A 161 10.49 -29.31 -7.00
N ASP A 162 11.47 -28.41 -6.98
CA ASP A 162 12.75 -28.64 -6.34
C ASP A 162 12.69 -28.71 -4.81
N GLU A 163 11.57 -28.25 -4.22
CA GLU A 163 11.34 -28.19 -2.77
C GLU A 163 10.41 -29.32 -2.27
N ILE A 164 9.79 -30.08 -3.20
CA ILE A 164 8.94 -31.21 -2.84
C ILE A 164 9.79 -32.25 -2.09
N ASP A 165 9.26 -32.75 -0.98
CA ASP A 165 9.86 -33.77 -0.11
C ASP A 165 11.15 -33.35 0.65
N LYS A 166 11.66 -32.12 0.47
CA LYS A 166 12.89 -31.67 1.17
C LYS A 166 12.65 -31.17 2.59
N HIS A 167 11.44 -30.66 2.88
CA HIS A 167 11.12 -29.96 4.13
C HIS A 167 9.95 -30.59 4.88
N TYR A 168 9.76 -31.91 4.71
CA TYR A 168 8.66 -32.62 5.36
C TYR A 168 8.80 -32.59 6.88
N GLY A 169 7.79 -32.02 7.56
CA GLY A 169 7.77 -31.89 9.02
C GLY A 169 8.59 -30.71 9.56
N GLU A 170 9.19 -29.90 8.72
CA GLU A 170 9.98 -28.72 9.10
C GLU A 170 9.22 -27.43 8.80
N ALA A 171 9.43 -26.38 9.62
CA ALA A 171 8.94 -25.04 9.35
C ALA A 171 9.83 -24.36 8.28
N TYR A 172 9.53 -24.61 7.03
CA TYR A 172 10.28 -24.02 5.91
C TYR A 172 9.82 -22.57 5.64
N ARG A 173 10.67 -21.61 5.94
CA ARG A 173 10.43 -20.16 5.68
C ARG A 173 11.57 -19.58 4.86
N PRO A 174 11.58 -19.75 3.53
CA PRO A 174 12.61 -19.18 2.69
C PRO A 174 12.55 -17.65 2.69
N LYS A 175 13.70 -17.03 2.46
CA LYS A 175 13.77 -15.57 2.29
C LYS A 175 12.92 -15.16 1.08
N PRO A 176 12.05 -14.14 1.22
CA PRO A 176 11.24 -13.66 0.09
C PRO A 176 12.11 -13.14 -1.06
N VAL A 177 11.60 -13.30 -2.28
CA VAL A 177 12.22 -12.81 -3.51
C VAL A 177 11.16 -12.09 -4.34
N SER A 178 11.44 -10.87 -4.80
CA SER A 178 10.51 -10.10 -5.63
C SER A 178 10.61 -10.47 -7.12
N LEU A 179 9.61 -10.11 -7.91
CA LEU A 179 9.67 -10.24 -9.38
C LEU A 179 10.87 -9.49 -9.97
N ARG A 180 11.25 -8.36 -9.38
CA ARG A 180 12.41 -7.57 -9.81
C ARG A 180 13.71 -8.35 -9.62
N ASP A 181 13.85 -9.06 -8.49
CA ASP A 181 15.05 -9.85 -8.20
C ASP A 181 15.15 -11.06 -9.15
N ILE A 182 14.01 -11.67 -9.48
CA ILE A 182 13.94 -12.79 -10.43
C ILE A 182 14.34 -12.32 -11.83
N ALA A 183 13.79 -11.19 -12.30
CA ALA A 183 14.11 -10.62 -13.61
C ALA A 183 15.60 -10.23 -13.71
N GLY A 184 16.18 -9.65 -12.66
CA GLY A 184 17.61 -9.32 -12.60
C GLY A 184 18.52 -10.55 -12.74
N LYS A 185 18.17 -11.66 -12.10
CA LYS A 185 18.93 -12.91 -12.20
C LYS A 185 18.86 -13.54 -13.61
N SER A 186 17.72 -13.44 -14.28
CA SER A 186 17.55 -13.95 -15.64
C SER A 186 18.41 -13.21 -16.66
N VAL A 187 18.60 -11.92 -16.48
CA VAL A 187 19.45 -11.08 -17.36
C VAL A 187 20.93 -11.44 -17.16
N GLN A 188 21.39 -11.58 -15.91
CA GLN A 188 22.75 -11.95 -15.58
C GLN A 188 23.12 -13.34 -16.10
N ALA A 189 22.25 -14.34 -15.94
CA ALA A 189 22.49 -15.69 -16.46
C ALA A 189 22.64 -15.72 -17.98
N SER A 190 21.93 -14.85 -18.72
CA SER A 190 22.04 -14.76 -20.18
C SER A 190 23.30 -14.01 -20.67
N GLU A 191 23.95 -13.23 -19.81
CA GLU A 191 25.22 -12.56 -20.10
C GLU A 191 26.43 -13.46 -19.81
N ASP A 192 26.34 -14.33 -18.81
CA ASP A 192 27.40 -15.29 -18.46
C ASP A 192 27.48 -16.49 -19.45
N GLU A 193 26.43 -16.74 -20.24
CA GLU A 193 26.39 -17.76 -21.29
C GLU A 193 26.89 -17.25 -22.68
N ARG A 194 27.34 -16.00 -22.80
CA ARG A 194 27.86 -15.41 -24.06
C ARG A 194 29.36 -15.20 -24.00
#